data_66de2e8cc799780710ddbf0d9e71f848
#
_entry.id   66de2e8cc799780710ddbf0d9e71f848
#
_cell.length_a   1.000
_cell.length_b   1.000
_cell.length_c   1.000
_cell.angle_alpha   90.00
_cell.angle_beta   90.00
_cell.angle_gamma   90.00
#
_symmetry.space_group_name_H-M   'P 1'
#
loop_
_entity.id
_entity.type
_entity.pdbx_description
1 polymer ?
#
loop_
_entity_poly.entity_id
_entity_poly.type
_entity_poly.pdbx_seq_one_letter_code
_entity_poly.pdbx_strand_id
1 'polypeptide(L)'
;MARFFNWGGFTPAATFGYAQFGTSAAEQILAAGIKEYTRRPTGGGIVLHKDDLTFSLFFMPQNAARPADIYANLHRGIKDEFIKKGLTLGTYDKASDYRPSPGGVSADCFTNPVSDDLLGPDGQKVLGGAIRRFGNAVLYQGSLQLPTSRGNKDYKEALQTAILKYFNASYAARAAGNILLNEAYDIARKVYRSKEWGEKF
;
A
#
# COMPACT_ATOMS: atom_id res chain seq x y z
N MET A 1 3.66 9.83 -11.05
CA MET A 1 4.81 9.72 -10.11
C MET A 1 4.74 8.38 -9.40
N ALA A 2 5.86 7.67 -9.32
CA ALA A 2 5.99 6.45 -8.51
C ALA A 2 7.07 6.68 -7.45
N ARG A 3 6.83 6.17 -6.24
CA ARG A 3 7.78 6.24 -5.12
C ARG A 3 7.86 4.88 -4.45
N PHE A 4 9.08 4.39 -4.21
CA PHE A 4 9.38 3.21 -3.40
C PHE A 4 10.04 3.67 -2.10
N PHE A 5 9.63 3.12 -0.98
CA PHE A 5 10.15 3.54 0.33
C PHE A 5 9.98 2.42 1.37
N ASN A 6 10.72 2.55 2.47
CA ASN A 6 10.64 1.69 3.64
C ASN A 6 10.18 2.50 4.85
N TRP A 7 9.52 1.85 5.78
CA TRP A 7 9.03 2.43 7.02
C TRP A 7 10.05 2.24 8.15
N GLY A 8 10.28 3.32 8.94
CA GLY A 8 11.00 3.24 10.21
C GLY A 8 12.45 2.76 10.16
N GLY A 9 13.12 2.79 9.02
CA GLY A 9 14.47 2.26 8.92
C GLY A 9 14.53 0.78 9.31
N PHE A 10 15.14 0.46 10.46
CA PHE A 10 15.20 -0.90 11.04
C PHE A 10 14.09 -1.17 12.07
N THR A 11 13.35 -0.17 12.49
CA THR A 11 12.26 -0.32 13.47
C THR A 11 10.97 -0.72 12.75
N PRO A 12 10.26 -1.79 13.19
CA PRO A 12 8.96 -2.10 12.64
C PRO A 12 7.98 -0.93 12.82
N ALA A 13 7.23 -0.62 11.78
CA ALA A 13 6.21 0.42 11.77
C ALA A 13 4.85 -0.16 11.37
N ALA A 14 3.79 0.60 11.57
CA ALA A 14 2.46 0.23 11.09
C ALA A 14 1.73 1.40 10.47
N THR A 15 0.83 1.10 9.54
CA THR A 15 -0.17 2.06 9.09
C THR A 15 -1.56 1.48 9.25
N PHE A 16 -2.53 2.35 9.52
CA PHE A 16 -3.93 1.97 9.53
C PHE A 16 -4.74 2.83 8.54
N GLY A 17 -5.86 2.28 8.09
CA GLY A 17 -6.66 2.88 7.02
C GLY A 17 -7.36 4.16 7.43
N TYR A 18 -7.71 4.99 6.44
CA TYR A 18 -8.34 6.30 6.65
C TYR A 18 -9.63 6.24 7.49
N ALA A 19 -10.46 5.23 7.29
CA ALA A 19 -11.76 5.09 7.96
C ALA A 19 -11.74 4.26 9.25
N GLN A 20 -10.56 3.80 9.70
CA GLN A 20 -10.48 3.05 10.97
C GLN A 20 -10.55 3.99 12.17
N PHE A 21 -11.15 3.53 13.27
CA PHE A 21 -11.10 4.23 14.55
C PHE A 21 -9.65 4.27 15.07
N GLY A 22 -9.13 5.48 15.28
CA GLY A 22 -7.71 5.67 15.61
C GLY A 22 -7.30 5.00 16.91
N THR A 23 -8.11 5.09 17.95
CA THR A 23 -7.87 4.47 19.26
C THR A 23 -7.78 2.97 19.17
N SER A 24 -8.75 2.31 18.53
CA SER A 24 -8.78 0.85 18.38
C SER A 24 -7.64 0.33 17.50
N ALA A 25 -7.28 1.05 16.43
CA ALA A 25 -6.15 0.69 15.59
C ALA A 25 -4.82 0.83 16.37
N ALA A 26 -4.65 1.91 17.13
CA ALA A 26 -3.47 2.14 17.96
C ALA A 26 -3.30 1.04 19.02
N GLU A 27 -4.36 0.66 19.73
CA GLU A 27 -4.32 -0.42 20.71
C GLU A 27 -3.83 -1.74 20.11
N GLN A 28 -4.35 -2.14 18.94
CA GLN A 28 -3.93 -3.36 18.25
C GLN A 28 -2.48 -3.30 17.80
N ILE A 29 -2.02 -2.16 17.28
CA ILE A 29 -0.65 -1.95 16.83
C ILE A 29 0.32 -2.01 18.02
N LEU A 30 -0.02 -1.37 19.13
CA LEU A 30 0.77 -1.39 20.35
C LEU A 30 0.83 -2.79 20.96
N ALA A 31 -0.28 -3.53 20.95
CA ALA A 31 -0.32 -4.93 21.39
C ALA A 31 0.59 -5.84 20.52
N ALA A 32 0.79 -5.51 19.24
CA ALA A 32 1.76 -6.17 18.38
C ALA A 32 3.22 -5.74 18.62
N GLY A 33 3.49 -4.92 19.64
CA GLY A 33 4.81 -4.43 20.00
C GLY A 33 5.37 -3.32 19.09
N ILE A 34 4.53 -2.70 18.27
CA ILE A 34 4.93 -1.65 17.33
C ILE A 34 4.60 -0.28 17.91
N LYS A 35 5.60 0.60 18.00
CA LYS A 35 5.47 1.95 18.56
C LYS A 35 5.33 3.04 17.50
N GLU A 36 5.83 2.80 16.29
CA GLU A 36 5.81 3.75 15.17
C GLU A 36 4.61 3.44 14.28
N TYR A 37 3.63 4.30 14.29
CA TYR A 37 2.44 4.13 13.44
C TYR A 37 1.82 5.45 13.00
N THR A 38 1.06 5.39 11.91
CA THR A 38 0.30 6.55 11.41
C THR A 38 -0.94 6.11 10.62
N ARG A 39 -1.93 7.00 10.59
CA ARG A 39 -3.06 6.88 9.67
C ARG A 39 -2.62 7.21 8.25
N ARG A 40 -2.85 6.31 7.31
CA ARG A 40 -2.62 6.61 5.89
C ARG A 40 -3.85 7.27 5.25
N PRO A 41 -3.69 8.03 4.16
CA PRO A 41 -4.81 8.66 3.47
C PRO A 41 -5.71 7.69 2.70
N THR A 42 -5.27 6.46 2.45
CA THR A 42 -6.04 5.41 1.75
C THR A 42 -6.80 4.51 2.73
N GLY A 43 -7.76 3.73 2.22
CA GLY A 43 -8.56 2.81 3.02
C GLY A 43 -7.85 1.52 3.43
N GLY A 44 -8.63 0.52 3.86
CA GLY A 44 -8.17 -0.79 4.31
C GLY A 44 -7.90 -0.88 5.81
N GLY A 45 -7.43 -2.05 6.26
CA GLY A 45 -7.11 -2.37 7.65
C GLY A 45 -5.71 -1.92 8.08
N ILE A 46 -5.20 -2.49 9.17
CA ILE A 46 -3.83 -2.28 9.65
C ILE A 46 -2.86 -3.01 8.72
N VAL A 47 -1.74 -2.37 8.41
CA VAL A 47 -0.61 -2.98 7.69
C VAL A 47 0.62 -2.86 8.56
N LEU A 48 1.24 -4.00 8.86
CA LEU A 48 2.47 -4.08 9.63
C LEU A 48 3.66 -4.04 8.67
N HIS A 49 4.50 -3.02 8.82
CA HIS A 49 5.67 -2.77 7.97
C HIS A 49 6.93 -3.31 8.67
N LYS A 50 7.25 -4.58 8.43
CA LYS A 50 8.43 -5.24 9.00
C LYS A 50 9.57 -5.36 7.99
N ASP A 51 9.34 -6.11 6.92
CA ASP A 51 10.31 -6.37 5.85
C ASP A 51 9.70 -6.15 4.46
N ASP A 52 8.64 -5.42 4.39
CA ASP A 52 7.91 -5.15 3.16
C ASP A 52 8.58 -4.09 2.27
N LEU A 53 8.32 -4.18 1.00
CA LEU A 53 8.60 -3.13 0.02
C LEU A 53 7.32 -2.34 -0.22
N THR A 54 7.30 -1.12 0.30
CA THR A 54 6.16 -0.21 0.13
C THR A 54 6.36 0.68 -1.09
N PHE A 55 5.28 0.91 -1.83
CA PHE A 55 5.30 1.84 -2.94
C PHE A 55 4.00 2.63 -3.04
N SER A 56 4.09 3.79 -3.67
CA SER A 56 2.92 4.62 -3.97
C SER A 56 2.99 5.15 -5.38
N LEU A 57 1.81 5.23 -6.01
CA LEU A 57 1.61 5.79 -7.34
C LEU A 57 0.64 6.96 -7.22
N PHE A 58 1.02 8.10 -7.78
CA PHE A 58 0.13 9.25 -7.89
C PHE A 58 0.03 9.65 -9.36
N PHE A 59 -1.17 9.62 -9.92
CA PHE A 59 -1.40 9.81 -11.33
C PHE A 59 -2.82 10.28 -11.64
N MET A 60 -3.01 10.80 -12.83
CA MET A 60 -4.32 11.06 -13.41
C MET A 60 -4.67 9.88 -14.32
N PRO A 61 -5.72 9.11 -14.05
CA PRO A 61 -6.10 8.00 -14.91
C PRO A 61 -6.59 8.54 -16.25
N GLN A 62 -6.20 7.85 -17.33
CA GLN A 62 -6.82 8.07 -18.63
C GLN A 62 -8.24 7.51 -18.58
N ASN A 63 -9.21 8.32 -18.97
CA ASN A 63 -10.64 8.01 -18.87
C ASN A 63 -11.15 7.92 -17.40
N ALA A 64 -12.45 7.71 -17.23
CA ALA A 64 -13.10 7.56 -15.93
C ALA A 64 -12.93 6.13 -15.34
N ALA A 65 -11.70 5.58 -15.39
CA ALA A 65 -11.43 4.23 -14.89
C ALA A 65 -11.87 4.08 -13.42
N ARG A 66 -12.62 3.03 -13.13
CA ARG A 66 -13.07 2.73 -11.77
C ARG A 66 -11.86 2.28 -10.90
N PRO A 67 -11.84 2.59 -9.60
CA PRO A 67 -10.78 2.11 -8.71
C PRO A 67 -10.54 0.61 -8.77
N ALA A 68 -11.60 -0.20 -8.89
CA ALA A 68 -11.49 -1.65 -9.02
C ALA A 68 -10.76 -2.07 -10.30
N ASP A 69 -11.03 -1.42 -11.43
CA ASP A 69 -10.36 -1.74 -12.70
C ASP A 69 -8.88 -1.37 -12.67
N ILE A 70 -8.55 -0.23 -12.04
CA ILE A 70 -7.16 0.19 -11.79
C ILE A 70 -6.44 -0.87 -10.95
N TYR A 71 -7.08 -1.31 -9.87
CA TYR A 71 -6.54 -2.30 -8.94
C TYR A 71 -6.27 -3.62 -9.64
N ALA A 72 -7.28 -4.21 -10.27
CA ALA A 72 -7.19 -5.49 -10.96
C ALA A 72 -6.12 -5.49 -12.06
N ASN A 73 -6.10 -4.45 -12.90
CA ASN A 73 -5.15 -4.38 -14.01
C ASN A 73 -3.71 -4.17 -13.55
N LEU A 74 -3.49 -3.33 -12.52
CA LEU A 74 -2.16 -3.12 -11.94
C LEU A 74 -1.64 -4.41 -11.29
N HIS A 75 -2.47 -5.08 -10.48
CA HIS A 75 -2.10 -6.31 -9.79
C HIS A 75 -1.84 -7.46 -10.78
N ARG A 76 -2.64 -7.57 -11.85
CA ARG A 76 -2.38 -8.53 -12.93
C ARG A 76 -1.01 -8.30 -13.56
N GLY A 77 -0.70 -7.05 -13.94
CA GLY A 77 0.60 -6.70 -14.51
C GLY A 77 1.76 -6.99 -13.56
N ILE A 78 1.59 -6.74 -12.27
CA ILE A 78 2.59 -7.08 -11.24
C ILE A 78 2.77 -8.60 -11.18
N LYS A 79 1.70 -9.36 -11.09
CA LYS A 79 1.74 -10.83 -11.09
C LYS A 79 2.53 -11.37 -12.28
N ASP A 80 2.25 -10.87 -13.50
CA ASP A 80 2.91 -11.32 -14.72
C ASP A 80 4.44 -11.08 -14.69
N GLU A 81 4.89 -9.95 -14.17
CA GLU A 81 6.32 -9.67 -14.04
C GLU A 81 7.00 -10.54 -12.97
N PHE A 82 6.31 -10.84 -11.87
CA PHE A 82 6.83 -11.74 -10.85
C PHE A 82 6.93 -13.20 -11.34
N ILE A 83 5.95 -13.66 -12.12
CA ILE A 83 6.00 -14.98 -12.76
C ILE A 83 7.22 -15.09 -13.68
N LYS A 84 7.56 -14.04 -14.44
CA LYS A 84 8.80 -14.01 -15.27
C LYS A 84 10.08 -14.08 -14.46
N LYS A 85 10.06 -13.67 -13.20
CA LYS A 85 11.17 -13.83 -12.25
C LYS A 85 11.15 -15.18 -11.53
N GLY A 86 10.29 -16.12 -11.93
CA GLY A 86 10.22 -17.50 -11.38
C GLY A 86 9.37 -17.61 -10.11
N LEU A 87 8.59 -16.58 -9.73
CA LEU A 87 7.70 -16.66 -8.59
C LEU A 87 6.30 -17.11 -9.00
N THR A 88 5.73 -18.08 -8.29
CA THR A 88 4.33 -18.47 -8.50
C THR A 88 3.44 -17.66 -7.59
N LEU A 89 2.62 -16.80 -8.19
CA LEU A 89 1.64 -15.96 -7.47
C LEU A 89 0.22 -16.32 -7.92
N GLY A 90 -0.67 -16.46 -6.95
CA GLY A 90 -2.11 -16.54 -7.14
C GLY A 90 -2.76 -15.16 -7.16
N THR A 91 -4.04 -15.12 -7.50
CA THR A 91 -4.91 -13.95 -7.36
C THR A 91 -6.10 -14.35 -6.49
N TYR A 92 -6.45 -13.54 -5.52
CA TYR A 92 -7.65 -13.78 -4.73
C TYR A 92 -8.88 -13.42 -5.53
N ASP A 93 -9.78 -14.37 -5.76
CA ASP A 93 -10.97 -14.22 -6.63
C ASP A 93 -12.31 -14.26 -5.89
N LYS A 94 -12.30 -14.54 -4.58
CA LYS A 94 -13.51 -14.66 -3.78
C LYS A 94 -14.04 -13.28 -3.35
N ALA A 95 -14.72 -12.61 -4.25
CA ALA A 95 -15.37 -11.32 -3.95
C ALA A 95 -16.48 -11.43 -2.86
N SER A 96 -16.98 -12.64 -2.58
CA SER A 96 -18.13 -12.87 -1.71
C SER A 96 -17.82 -12.90 -0.22
N ASP A 97 -16.56 -13.04 0.17
CA ASP A 97 -16.19 -13.31 1.57
C ASP A 97 -15.71 -12.07 2.34
N TYR A 98 -15.62 -10.91 1.69
CA TYR A 98 -15.34 -9.66 2.39
C TYR A 98 -16.53 -9.31 3.28
N ARG A 99 -16.39 -9.60 4.55
CA ARG A 99 -17.29 -9.10 5.60
C ARG A 99 -16.58 -7.96 6.32
N PRO A 100 -17.03 -6.70 6.14
CA PRO A 100 -16.54 -5.64 7.02
C PRO A 100 -16.90 -6.03 8.44
N SER A 101 -15.90 -6.09 9.32
CA SER A 101 -16.15 -6.37 10.74
C SER A 101 -17.11 -5.31 11.29
N PRO A 102 -18.18 -5.70 12.00
CA PRO A 102 -19.01 -4.74 12.73
C PRO A 102 -18.11 -3.93 13.67
N GLY A 103 -18.15 -2.61 13.57
CA GLY A 103 -17.30 -1.72 14.35
C GLY A 103 -16.00 -1.24 13.67
N GLY A 104 -15.80 -1.52 12.38
CA GLY A 104 -14.69 -0.97 11.60
C GLY A 104 -13.31 -1.51 11.97
N VAL A 105 -13.23 -2.50 12.83
CA VAL A 105 -11.98 -3.14 13.24
C VAL A 105 -11.75 -4.33 12.33
N SER A 106 -11.21 -4.09 11.14
CA SER A 106 -10.56 -5.15 10.39
C SER A 106 -9.19 -5.36 11.02
N ALA A 107 -9.02 -6.51 11.67
CA ALA A 107 -7.70 -7.05 11.94
C ALA A 107 -6.79 -6.89 10.70
N ASP A 108 -5.50 -7.13 10.86
CA ASP A 108 -4.45 -7.08 9.85
C ASP A 108 -4.96 -7.22 8.40
N CYS A 109 -4.69 -6.20 7.57
CA CYS A 109 -5.12 -6.13 6.17
C CYS A 109 -4.61 -7.31 5.34
N PHE A 110 -3.56 -8.00 5.80
CA PHE A 110 -2.99 -9.17 5.15
C PHE A 110 -3.66 -10.48 5.53
N THR A 111 -4.42 -10.53 6.62
CA THR A 111 -5.24 -11.70 6.97
C THR A 111 -6.58 -11.75 6.24
N ASN A 112 -7.03 -10.61 5.68
CA ASN A 112 -8.30 -10.49 4.98
C ASN A 112 -8.09 -9.99 3.54
N PRO A 113 -7.77 -10.88 2.60
CA PRO A 113 -7.59 -10.50 1.20
C PRO A 113 -8.90 -10.02 0.58
N VAL A 114 -8.79 -9.07 -0.34
CA VAL A 114 -9.90 -8.61 -1.20
C VAL A 114 -9.63 -9.03 -2.65
N SER A 115 -10.67 -8.99 -3.49
CA SER A 115 -10.51 -9.33 -4.90
C SER A 115 -9.29 -8.66 -5.53
N ASP A 116 -8.57 -9.44 -6.32
CA ASP A 116 -7.35 -9.05 -7.03
C ASP A 116 -6.10 -8.83 -6.14
N ASP A 117 -6.16 -9.09 -4.84
CA ASP A 117 -4.96 -9.22 -4.04
C ASP A 117 -4.09 -10.39 -4.54
N LEU A 118 -2.77 -10.24 -4.46
CA LEU A 118 -1.89 -11.33 -4.86
C LEU A 118 -1.57 -12.24 -3.67
N LEU A 119 -1.62 -13.53 -3.96
CA LEU A 119 -1.35 -14.59 -3.01
C LEU A 119 -0.04 -15.30 -3.33
N GLY A 120 0.72 -15.66 -2.32
CA GLY A 120 1.87 -16.54 -2.41
C GLY A 120 1.49 -17.99 -2.63
N PRO A 121 2.48 -18.88 -2.78
CA PRO A 121 2.26 -20.33 -2.99
C PRO A 121 1.49 -21.00 -1.84
N ASP A 122 1.59 -20.48 -0.65
CA ASP A 122 0.90 -20.92 0.57
C ASP A 122 -0.53 -20.36 0.72
N GLY A 123 -1.00 -19.59 -0.26
CA GLY A 123 -2.31 -18.94 -0.24
C GLY A 123 -2.38 -17.69 0.64
N GLN A 124 -1.27 -17.29 1.29
CA GLN A 124 -1.25 -16.04 2.05
C GLN A 124 -1.15 -14.82 1.14
N LYS A 125 -1.80 -13.73 1.52
CA LYS A 125 -1.68 -12.46 0.80
C LYS A 125 -0.25 -11.94 0.89
N VAL A 126 0.37 -11.70 -0.26
CA VAL A 126 1.74 -11.17 -0.37
C VAL A 126 1.81 -9.77 -0.96
N LEU A 127 0.79 -9.37 -1.72
CA LEU A 127 0.64 -7.99 -2.18
C LEU A 127 -0.79 -7.54 -1.98
N GLY A 128 -0.92 -6.42 -1.33
CA GLY A 128 -2.16 -5.67 -1.24
C GLY A 128 -1.95 -4.19 -1.46
N GLY A 129 -3.02 -3.51 -1.79
CA GLY A 129 -2.98 -2.08 -1.98
C GLY A 129 -4.29 -1.42 -1.60
N ALA A 130 -4.29 -0.10 -1.63
CA ALA A 130 -5.47 0.70 -1.42
C ALA A 130 -5.45 1.93 -2.33
N ILE A 131 -6.63 2.34 -2.78
CA ILE A 131 -6.81 3.46 -3.70
C ILE A 131 -7.62 4.56 -3.02
N ARG A 132 -7.20 5.81 -3.25
CA ARG A 132 -8.01 7.00 -2.94
C ARG A 132 -7.99 7.96 -4.12
N ARG A 133 -9.14 8.56 -4.40
CA ARG A 133 -9.26 9.66 -5.37
C ARG A 133 -9.13 11.02 -4.67
N PHE A 134 -8.43 11.93 -5.33
CA PHE A 134 -8.33 13.34 -4.99
C PHE A 134 -8.72 14.14 -6.23
N GLY A 135 -10.00 14.47 -6.35
CA GLY A 135 -10.53 15.02 -7.61
C GLY A 135 -10.27 14.06 -8.77
N ASN A 136 -9.54 14.53 -9.77
CA ASN A 136 -9.17 13.74 -10.95
C ASN A 136 -7.91 12.87 -10.74
N ALA A 137 -7.19 13.06 -9.65
CA ALA A 137 -5.99 12.30 -9.37
C ALA A 137 -6.30 11.04 -8.52
N VAL A 138 -5.46 10.04 -8.69
CA VAL A 138 -5.52 8.77 -7.95
C VAL A 138 -4.22 8.58 -7.18
N LEU A 139 -4.35 8.27 -5.91
CA LEU A 139 -3.28 7.72 -5.08
C LEU A 139 -3.52 6.22 -4.91
N TYR A 140 -2.58 5.42 -5.34
CA TYR A 140 -2.47 4.00 -4.99
C TYR A 140 -1.31 3.83 -4.00
N GLN A 141 -1.52 3.06 -2.94
CA GLN A 141 -0.48 2.65 -2.00
C GLN A 141 -0.47 1.13 -1.91
N GLY A 142 0.67 0.51 -2.16
CA GLY A 142 0.86 -0.94 -2.13
C GLY A 142 1.97 -1.35 -1.18
N SER A 143 1.82 -2.56 -0.61
CA SER A 143 2.80 -3.22 0.24
C SER A 143 3.04 -4.64 -0.26
N LEU A 144 4.27 -4.96 -0.62
CA LEU A 144 4.73 -6.30 -0.99
C LEU A 144 5.40 -6.94 0.22
N GLN A 145 4.82 -8.03 0.71
CA GLN A 145 5.25 -8.74 1.93
C GLN A 145 5.82 -10.14 1.64
N LEU A 146 6.47 -10.30 0.52
CA LEU A 146 7.31 -11.49 0.29
C LEU A 146 8.55 -11.44 1.20
N PRO A 147 9.12 -12.58 1.57
CA PRO A 147 10.36 -12.62 2.33
C PRO A 147 11.45 -11.76 1.68
N THR A 148 12.19 -11.00 2.48
CA THR A 148 13.28 -10.10 2.04
C THR A 148 12.87 -8.97 1.09
N SER A 149 11.57 -8.64 0.98
CA SER A 149 11.06 -7.66 0.03
C SER A 149 11.72 -6.29 0.14
N ARG A 150 12.02 -5.85 1.36
CA ARG A 150 12.59 -4.52 1.63
C ARG A 150 13.89 -4.24 0.88
N GLY A 151 14.77 -5.23 0.80
CA GLY A 151 16.09 -5.11 0.17
C GLY A 151 16.20 -5.78 -1.19
N ASN A 152 15.16 -6.47 -1.66
CA ASN A 152 15.22 -7.27 -2.87
C ASN A 152 15.13 -6.41 -4.13
N LYS A 153 16.25 -6.34 -4.85
CA LYS A 153 16.35 -5.54 -6.08
C LYS A 153 15.49 -6.10 -7.20
N ASP A 154 15.40 -7.43 -7.31
CA ASP A 154 14.61 -8.09 -8.37
C ASP A 154 13.12 -7.84 -8.19
N TYR A 155 12.63 -7.85 -6.95
CA TYR A 155 11.24 -7.52 -6.65
C TYR A 155 10.92 -6.05 -6.98
N LYS A 156 11.83 -5.16 -6.63
CA LYS A 156 11.69 -3.74 -6.96
C LYS A 156 11.68 -3.54 -8.48
N GLU A 157 12.56 -4.21 -9.21
CA GLU A 157 12.63 -4.15 -10.67
C GLU A 157 11.35 -4.70 -11.32
N ALA A 158 10.84 -5.84 -10.85
CA ALA A 158 9.59 -6.40 -11.33
C ALA A 158 8.41 -5.43 -11.14
N LEU A 159 8.29 -4.83 -9.94
CA LEU A 159 7.28 -3.81 -9.67
C LEU A 159 7.45 -2.59 -10.59
N GLN A 160 8.66 -2.10 -10.77
CA GLN A 160 8.94 -0.97 -11.67
C GLN A 160 8.53 -1.29 -13.10
N THR A 161 8.89 -2.47 -13.60
CA THR A 161 8.55 -2.92 -14.95
C THR A 161 7.03 -3.03 -15.14
N ALA A 162 6.32 -3.62 -14.18
CA ALA A 162 4.87 -3.73 -14.21
C ALA A 162 4.20 -2.35 -14.26
N ILE A 163 4.66 -1.43 -13.41
CA ILE A 163 4.14 -0.05 -13.34
C ILE A 163 4.37 0.67 -14.67
N LEU A 164 5.58 0.57 -15.25
CA LEU A 164 5.89 1.20 -16.53
C LEU A 164 5.01 0.67 -17.67
N LYS A 165 4.80 -0.65 -17.71
CA LYS A 165 3.90 -1.28 -18.69
C LYS A 165 2.45 -0.84 -18.51
N TYR A 166 1.97 -0.79 -17.26
CA TYR A 166 0.63 -0.34 -16.96
C TYR A 166 0.34 1.08 -17.48
N PHE A 167 1.32 1.98 -17.36
CA PHE A 167 1.19 3.36 -17.82
C PHE A 167 1.66 3.57 -19.27
N ASN A 168 2.16 2.55 -19.95
CA ASN A 168 2.83 2.66 -21.26
C ASN A 168 3.85 3.82 -21.25
N ALA A 169 4.75 3.83 -20.27
CA ALA A 169 5.63 4.94 -19.98
C ALA A 169 7.08 4.48 -19.76
N SER A 170 8.00 5.42 -19.92
CA SER A 170 9.37 5.33 -19.40
C SER A 170 9.48 6.14 -18.11
N TYR A 171 10.56 5.95 -17.34
CA TYR A 171 10.78 6.73 -16.14
C TYR A 171 12.13 7.44 -16.16
N ALA A 172 12.16 8.59 -15.48
CA ALA A 172 13.41 9.22 -15.07
C ALA A 172 13.44 9.30 -13.55
N ALA A 173 14.48 8.75 -12.94
CA ALA A 173 14.69 8.92 -11.51
C ALA A 173 15.00 10.39 -11.21
N ARG A 174 14.26 10.98 -10.27
CA ARG A 174 14.51 12.35 -9.80
C ARG A 174 14.62 12.34 -8.28
N ALA A 175 15.63 13.01 -7.76
CA ALA A 175 15.64 13.38 -6.36
C ALA A 175 14.53 14.41 -6.10
N ALA A 176 13.86 14.31 -4.95
CA ALA A 176 12.93 15.33 -4.53
C ALA A 176 13.71 16.64 -4.26
N GLY A 177 13.32 17.73 -4.90
CA GLY A 177 13.92 19.04 -4.66
C GLY A 177 13.58 19.54 -3.23
N ASN A 178 14.41 20.44 -2.70
CA ASN A 178 14.26 20.96 -1.33
C ASN A 178 12.89 21.59 -1.08
N ILE A 179 12.32 22.28 -2.06
CA ILE A 179 10.96 22.88 -1.94
C ILE A 179 9.93 21.79 -1.66
N LEU A 180 9.92 20.73 -2.49
CA LEU A 180 8.98 19.61 -2.32
C LEU A 180 9.18 18.88 -0.99
N LEU A 181 10.44 18.70 -0.56
CA LEU A 181 10.75 18.09 0.73
C LEU A 181 10.26 18.95 1.88
N ASN A 182 10.47 20.25 1.86
CA ASN A 182 10.00 21.16 2.89
C ASN A 182 8.47 21.20 2.99
N GLU A 183 7.77 21.26 1.86
CA GLU A 183 6.31 21.16 1.82
C GLU A 183 5.81 19.81 2.38
N ALA A 184 6.47 18.70 2.01
CA ALA A 184 6.13 17.37 2.53
C ALA A 184 6.35 17.28 4.05
N TYR A 185 7.45 17.83 4.59
CA TYR A 185 7.70 17.91 6.03
C TYR A 185 6.68 18.77 6.76
N ASP A 186 6.29 19.90 6.18
CA ASP A 186 5.26 20.78 6.75
C ASP A 186 3.90 20.09 6.80
N ILE A 187 3.49 19.41 5.72
CA ILE A 187 2.25 18.65 5.70
C ILE A 187 2.32 17.48 6.71
N ALA A 188 3.46 16.77 6.77
CA ALA A 188 3.65 15.69 7.73
C ALA A 188 3.47 16.19 9.16
N ARG A 189 4.05 17.34 9.50
CA ARG A 189 3.96 17.95 10.84
C ARG A 189 2.57 18.47 11.15
N LYS A 190 1.96 19.23 10.22
CA LYS A 190 0.68 19.93 10.44
C LYS A 190 -0.54 18.99 10.35
N VAL A 191 -0.45 17.93 9.54
CA VAL A 191 -1.56 17.01 9.28
C VAL A 191 -1.29 15.64 9.86
N TYR A 192 -0.35 14.90 9.28
CA TYR A 192 -0.18 13.47 9.57
C TYR A 192 0.31 13.13 10.97
N ARG A 193 0.94 14.09 11.68
CA ARG A 193 1.34 13.96 13.07
C ARG A 193 0.38 14.65 14.03
N SER A 194 -0.67 15.28 13.55
CA SER A 194 -1.66 15.92 14.43
C SER A 194 -2.54 14.87 15.10
N LYS A 195 -3.03 15.22 16.29
CA LYS A 195 -3.97 14.40 17.06
C LYS A 195 -5.28 14.23 16.27
N GLU A 196 -5.75 15.30 15.64
CA GLU A 196 -6.98 15.31 14.84
C GLU A 196 -6.90 14.33 13.67
N TRP A 197 -5.73 14.14 13.06
CA TRP A 197 -5.55 13.14 12.02
C TRP A 197 -5.48 11.73 12.58
N GLY A 198 -4.74 11.53 13.64
CA GLY A 198 -4.57 10.22 14.29
C GLY A 198 -5.87 9.68 14.88
N GLU A 199 -6.65 10.53 15.53
CA GLU A 199 -7.88 10.17 16.25
C GLU A 199 -9.17 10.45 15.45
N LYS A 200 -9.06 10.79 14.18
CA LYS A 200 -10.20 11.02 13.29
C LYS A 200 -11.10 9.77 13.25
N PHE A 201 -12.38 9.94 13.59
CA PHE A 201 -13.41 8.92 13.86
C PHE A 201 -13.31 8.26 15.24
#